data_4372f0ae0446a499977175113a3663e9
#
_entry.id   4372f0ae0446a499977175113a3663e9
#
_cell.length_a   1.000
_cell.length_b   1.000
_cell.length_c   1.000
_cell.angle_alpha   90.00
_cell.angle_beta   90.00
_cell.angle_gamma   90.00
#
_symmetry.space_group_name_H-M   'P 1'
#
loop_
_entity.id
_entity.type
_entity.pdbx_description
1 polymer ?
#
loop_
_entity_poly.entity_id
_entity_poly.type
_entity_poly.pdbx_seq_one_letter_code
_entity_poly.pdbx_strand_id
1 'polypeptide(L)'
;SNGGVSASQVDFDTLELHRRKHDASFVAVVGSSFSEKRICDRAKEHDVALFGISELEKLLKLQEEIPLVSQDYKILFEYSGPIDLGLLEPAIARFKRTTKLLNLVLRALLSQNEDKEFGGLMSKRDVYWFMKNGTSSIEDLSISEVGEMLEFLSSPFVGCIGKDKDGY
;
A
#
# COMPACT_ATOMS: atom_id res chain seq x y z
N SER A 1 29.19 14.48 -15.77
CA SER A 1 29.44 14.14 -14.37
C SER A 1 28.10 14.23 -13.62
N ASN A 2 27.53 13.09 -13.27
CA ASN A 2 26.37 13.05 -12.38
C ASN A 2 26.83 13.32 -10.94
N GLY A 3 27.10 14.57 -10.63
CA GLY A 3 27.42 14.99 -9.27
C GLY A 3 26.16 14.89 -8.41
N GLY A 4 26.21 14.05 -7.35
CA GLY A 4 25.15 14.02 -6.35
C GLY A 4 25.06 15.35 -5.58
N VAL A 5 23.97 15.54 -4.84
CA VAL A 5 23.80 16.70 -3.96
C VAL A 5 24.77 16.60 -2.78
N SER A 6 25.54 17.67 -2.54
CA SER A 6 26.48 17.74 -1.41
C SER A 6 25.85 18.47 -0.20
N ALA A 7 26.42 18.23 0.98
CA ALA A 7 25.94 18.86 2.22
C ALA A 7 26.05 20.39 2.22
N SER A 8 26.94 20.97 1.39
CA SER A 8 27.08 22.43 1.25
C SER A 8 25.99 23.08 0.38
N GLN A 9 25.23 22.29 -0.36
CA GLN A 9 24.14 22.77 -1.22
C GLN A 9 22.79 22.82 -0.49
N VAL A 10 22.70 22.25 0.70
CA VAL A 10 21.45 22.19 1.48
C VAL A 10 21.66 22.95 2.80
N ASP A 11 20.89 24.02 2.98
CA ASP A 11 20.86 24.79 4.23
C ASP A 11 19.80 24.18 5.18
N PHE A 12 20.25 23.24 6.02
CA PHE A 12 19.39 22.55 6.96
C PHE A 12 18.81 23.48 8.04
N ASP A 13 19.54 24.51 8.45
CA ASP A 13 19.07 25.46 9.46
C ASP A 13 17.90 26.30 8.91
N THR A 14 18.00 26.73 7.64
CA THR A 14 16.90 27.39 6.96
C THR A 14 15.71 26.47 6.77
N LEU A 15 15.89 25.19 6.43
CA LEU A 15 14.81 24.21 6.34
C LEU A 15 14.08 24.06 7.67
N GLU A 16 14.78 23.99 8.78
CA GLU A 16 14.19 23.90 10.11
C GLU A 16 13.38 25.17 10.47
N LEU A 17 13.88 26.36 10.14
CA LEU A 17 13.16 27.61 10.31
C LEU A 17 11.85 27.62 9.49
N HIS A 18 11.90 27.16 8.24
CA HIS A 18 10.71 27.04 7.38
C HIS A 18 9.71 26.01 7.93
N ARG A 19 10.19 24.85 8.42
CA ARG A 19 9.35 23.85 9.08
C ARG A 19 8.53 24.46 10.20
N ARG A 20 9.20 25.19 11.10
CA ARG A 20 8.55 25.87 12.24
C ARG A 20 7.62 26.96 11.81
N LYS A 21 8.03 27.80 10.84
CA LYS A 21 7.22 28.93 10.34
C LYS A 21 5.88 28.45 9.70
N HIS A 22 5.89 27.31 9.04
CA HIS A 22 4.74 26.76 8.34
C HIS A 22 4.01 25.67 9.08
N ASP A 23 4.42 25.38 10.33
CA ASP A 23 3.90 24.26 11.16
C ASP A 23 3.87 22.93 10.38
N ALA A 24 4.93 22.70 9.59
CA ALA A 24 5.02 21.53 8.75
C ALA A 24 5.45 20.29 9.57
N SER A 25 4.74 19.18 9.42
CA SER A 25 5.07 17.93 10.10
C SER A 25 6.36 17.30 9.58
N PHE A 26 6.66 17.48 8.29
CA PHE A 26 7.79 16.85 7.62
C PHE A 26 8.57 17.85 6.77
N VAL A 27 9.84 17.53 6.54
CA VAL A 27 10.70 18.21 5.57
C VAL A 27 11.31 17.19 4.63
N ALA A 28 11.27 17.47 3.35
CA ALA A 28 11.89 16.63 2.35
C ALA A 28 12.75 17.46 1.39
N VAL A 29 13.88 16.90 0.98
CA VAL A 29 14.74 17.45 -0.07
C VAL A 29 14.76 16.49 -1.25
N VAL A 30 14.49 16.99 -2.44
CA VAL A 30 14.58 16.24 -3.69
C VAL A 30 15.84 16.63 -4.43
N GLY A 31 16.59 15.65 -4.89
CA GLY A 31 17.85 15.89 -5.60
C GLY A 31 18.25 14.73 -6.53
N SER A 32 19.30 14.95 -7.32
CA SER A 32 19.77 13.95 -8.29
C SER A 32 20.17 12.63 -7.61
N SER A 33 20.95 12.70 -6.54
CA SER A 33 21.31 11.57 -5.69
C SER A 33 21.92 12.08 -4.38
N PHE A 34 21.90 11.24 -3.35
CA PHE A 34 22.43 11.54 -2.00
C PHE A 34 23.39 10.44 -1.56
N SER A 35 24.61 10.44 -2.10
CA SER A 35 25.63 9.41 -1.82
C SER A 35 26.70 9.86 -0.82
N GLU A 36 26.82 11.17 -0.58
CA GLU A 36 27.78 11.72 0.37
C GLU A 36 27.34 11.46 1.81
N LYS A 37 28.20 10.80 2.62
CA LYS A 37 27.88 10.47 4.01
C LYS A 37 27.47 11.71 4.82
N ARG A 38 28.17 12.85 4.61
CA ARG A 38 27.93 14.08 5.37
C ARG A 38 26.50 14.63 5.19
N ILE A 39 25.93 14.59 3.95
CA ILE A 39 24.54 15.05 3.74
C ILE A 39 23.56 14.09 4.39
N CYS A 40 23.82 12.78 4.32
CA CYS A 40 22.98 11.77 4.97
C CYS A 40 22.95 11.92 6.48
N ASP A 41 24.12 12.15 7.10
CA ASP A 41 24.24 12.35 8.55
C ASP A 41 23.50 13.64 8.98
N ARG A 42 23.70 14.75 8.28
CA ARG A 42 23.00 16.01 8.56
C ARG A 42 21.49 15.90 8.36
N ALA A 43 21.03 15.20 7.34
CA ALA A 43 19.60 14.97 7.13
C ALA A 43 18.97 14.22 8.31
N LYS A 44 19.69 13.26 8.91
CA LYS A 44 19.25 12.55 10.12
C LYS A 44 19.22 13.45 11.35
N GLU A 45 20.22 14.32 11.51
CA GLU A 45 20.30 15.27 12.62
C GLU A 45 19.13 16.28 12.62
N HIS A 46 18.62 16.65 11.42
CA HIS A 46 17.58 17.64 11.24
C HIS A 46 16.20 17.06 10.88
N ASP A 47 16.01 15.76 10.97
CA ASP A 47 14.76 15.06 10.61
C ASP A 47 14.28 15.39 9.18
N VAL A 48 15.18 15.29 8.20
CA VAL A 48 14.89 15.59 6.78
C VAL A 48 14.93 14.31 5.96
N ALA A 49 13.88 14.06 5.19
CA ALA A 49 13.85 12.97 4.21
C ALA A 49 14.54 13.39 2.90
N LEU A 50 15.39 12.52 2.35
CA LEU A 50 16.12 12.77 1.10
C LEU A 50 15.57 11.88 -0.02
N PHE A 51 14.94 12.49 -1.01
CA PHE A 51 14.38 11.80 -2.18
C PHE A 51 15.28 11.96 -3.38
N GLY A 52 16.00 10.89 -3.75
CA GLY A 52 16.73 10.82 -5.01
C GLY A 52 15.79 10.69 -6.20
N ILE A 53 16.19 11.19 -7.37
CA ILE A 53 15.37 11.07 -8.59
C ILE A 53 15.13 9.60 -8.93
N SER A 54 16.12 8.73 -8.78
CA SER A 54 15.97 7.30 -9.06
C SER A 54 14.95 6.62 -8.13
N GLU A 55 14.87 7.04 -6.88
CA GLU A 55 13.88 6.55 -5.91
C GLU A 55 12.48 7.04 -6.26
N LEU A 56 12.35 8.29 -6.69
CA LEU A 56 11.07 8.84 -7.17
C LEU A 56 10.57 8.12 -8.45
N GLU A 57 11.46 7.82 -9.39
CA GLU A 57 11.11 7.05 -10.59
C GLU A 57 10.61 5.64 -10.23
N LYS A 58 11.28 4.96 -9.29
CA LYS A 58 10.83 3.65 -8.80
C LYS A 58 9.48 3.75 -8.10
N LEU A 59 9.27 4.80 -7.29
CA LEU A 59 8.03 5.03 -6.58
C LEU A 59 6.86 5.28 -7.55
N LEU A 60 7.07 6.05 -8.62
CA LEU A 60 6.07 6.26 -9.66
C LEU A 60 5.70 4.97 -10.37
N LYS A 61 6.69 4.14 -10.75
CA LYS A 61 6.43 2.81 -11.33
C LYS A 61 5.67 1.90 -10.38
N LEU A 62 6.05 1.90 -9.10
CA LEU A 62 5.33 1.13 -8.08
C LEU A 62 3.87 1.57 -7.97
N GLN A 63 3.59 2.88 -8.03
CA GLN A 63 2.23 3.42 -7.99
C GLN A 63 1.37 3.03 -9.20
N GLU A 64 1.97 2.81 -10.37
CA GLU A 64 1.26 2.31 -11.56
C GLU A 64 0.74 0.88 -11.35
N GLU A 65 1.47 0.06 -10.59
CA GLU A 65 1.13 -1.34 -10.34
C GLU A 65 0.33 -1.53 -9.06
N ILE A 66 0.61 -0.74 -8.03
CA ILE A 66 0.07 -0.88 -6.67
C ILE A 66 -0.43 0.48 -6.20
N PRO A 67 -1.77 0.68 -6.09
CA PRO A 67 -2.33 1.94 -5.63
C PRO A 67 -2.02 2.15 -4.14
N LEU A 68 -0.94 2.88 -3.87
CA LEU A 68 -0.58 3.34 -2.54
C LEU A 68 -1.48 4.51 -2.12
N VAL A 69 -1.87 4.54 -0.86
CA VAL A 69 -2.64 5.65 -0.27
C VAL A 69 -1.74 6.62 0.49
N SER A 70 -2.24 7.81 0.80
CA SER A 70 -1.47 8.86 1.48
C SER A 70 -0.79 8.37 2.77
N GLN A 71 -1.45 7.46 3.51
CA GLN A 71 -0.89 6.88 4.72
C GLN A 71 0.34 6.01 4.46
N ASP A 72 0.39 5.33 3.31
CA ASP A 72 1.55 4.51 2.93
C ASP A 72 2.76 5.38 2.61
N TYR A 73 2.55 6.54 1.97
CA TYR A 73 3.63 7.49 1.69
C TYR A 73 4.17 8.16 2.93
N LYS A 74 3.36 8.34 3.96
CA LYS A 74 3.73 9.04 5.18
C LYS A 74 5.02 8.49 5.81
N ILE A 75 5.19 7.18 5.81
CA ILE A 75 6.38 6.52 6.37
C ILE A 75 7.69 6.97 5.70
N LEU A 76 7.66 7.33 4.41
CA LEU A 76 8.83 7.82 3.69
C LEU A 76 9.23 9.22 4.13
N PHE A 77 8.26 10.05 4.57
CA PHE A 77 8.51 11.39 5.09
C PHE A 77 8.86 11.40 6.58
N GLU A 78 8.46 10.38 7.32
CA GLU A 78 8.86 10.16 8.72
C GLU A 78 10.28 9.62 8.84
N TYR A 79 10.85 9.11 7.72
CA TYR A 79 12.21 8.58 7.69
C TYR A 79 13.22 9.70 7.47
N SER A 80 14.28 9.76 8.29
CA SER A 80 15.33 10.77 8.21
C SER A 80 16.54 10.23 7.45
N GLY A 81 16.98 10.98 6.43
CA GLY A 81 18.06 10.59 5.53
C GLY A 81 17.55 10.09 4.17
N PRO A 82 18.39 9.40 3.36
CA PRO A 82 17.99 8.84 2.08
C PRO A 82 16.85 7.84 2.27
N ILE A 83 15.74 8.04 1.52
CA ILE A 83 14.57 7.16 1.67
C ILE A 83 14.88 5.72 1.29
N ASP A 84 14.26 4.80 2.00
CA ASP A 84 14.27 3.37 1.70
C ASP A 84 12.86 2.93 1.27
N LEU A 85 12.70 2.56 0.00
CA LEU A 85 11.42 2.06 -0.52
C LEU A 85 11.04 0.70 0.07
N GLY A 86 11.97 -0.03 0.70
CA GLY A 86 11.67 -1.23 1.48
C GLY A 86 10.67 -0.98 2.62
N LEU A 87 10.55 0.26 3.10
CA LEU A 87 9.54 0.66 4.08
C LEU A 87 8.10 0.50 3.57
N LEU A 88 7.89 0.38 2.25
CA LEU A 88 6.58 0.16 1.62
C LEU A 88 6.20 -1.33 1.52
N GLU A 89 7.11 -2.26 1.83
CA GLU A 89 6.83 -3.70 1.76
C GLU A 89 5.54 -4.13 2.49
N PRO A 90 5.21 -3.62 3.70
CA PRO A 90 3.96 -3.98 4.36
C PRO A 90 2.71 -3.52 3.56
N ALA A 91 2.76 -2.34 2.93
CA ALA A 91 1.68 -1.84 2.09
C ALA A 91 1.52 -2.68 0.81
N ILE A 92 2.65 -3.04 0.18
CA ILE A 92 2.70 -3.91 -0.99
C ILE A 92 2.11 -5.30 -0.65
N ALA A 93 2.54 -5.89 0.46
CA ALA A 93 2.05 -7.20 0.91
C ALA A 93 0.54 -7.17 1.19
N ARG A 94 0.05 -6.11 1.86
CA ARG A 94 -1.37 -5.90 2.11
C ARG A 94 -2.16 -5.84 0.81
N PHE A 95 -1.72 -5.05 -0.18
CA PHE A 95 -2.38 -4.93 -1.47
C PHE A 95 -2.44 -6.27 -2.21
N LYS A 96 -1.29 -6.99 -2.29
CA LYS A 96 -1.23 -8.31 -2.93
C LYS A 96 -2.16 -9.32 -2.26
N ARG A 97 -2.21 -9.33 -0.91
CA ARG A 97 -3.12 -10.19 -0.15
C ARG A 97 -4.58 -9.86 -0.44
N THR A 98 -4.95 -8.57 -0.40
CA THR A 98 -6.32 -8.11 -0.69
C THR A 98 -6.75 -8.45 -2.10
N THR A 99 -5.89 -8.24 -3.09
CA THR A 99 -6.16 -8.58 -4.50
C THR A 99 -6.33 -10.10 -4.67
N LYS A 100 -5.50 -10.91 -4.02
CA LYS A 100 -5.64 -12.37 -4.03
C LYS A 100 -6.95 -12.81 -3.40
N LEU A 101 -7.32 -12.24 -2.26
CA LEU A 101 -8.58 -12.51 -1.57
C LEU A 101 -9.78 -12.17 -2.45
N LEU A 102 -9.79 -10.98 -3.04
CA LEU A 102 -10.83 -10.55 -3.99
C LEU A 102 -11.02 -11.56 -5.13
N ASN A 103 -9.92 -11.93 -5.79
CA ASN A 103 -9.98 -12.87 -6.91
C ASN A 103 -10.49 -14.25 -6.48
N LEU A 104 -10.13 -14.74 -5.29
CA LEU A 104 -10.61 -16.03 -4.80
C LEU A 104 -12.09 -15.98 -4.41
N VAL A 105 -12.55 -14.90 -3.79
CA VAL A 105 -13.98 -14.70 -3.47
C VAL A 105 -14.80 -14.66 -4.75
N LEU A 106 -14.39 -13.88 -5.76
CA LEU A 106 -15.09 -13.81 -7.04
C LEU A 106 -15.13 -15.17 -7.74
N ARG A 107 -14.03 -15.93 -7.73
CA ARG A 107 -14.01 -17.29 -8.30
C ARG A 107 -14.95 -18.24 -7.55
N ALA A 108 -15.01 -18.16 -6.22
CA ALA A 108 -15.95 -18.97 -5.44
C ALA A 108 -17.40 -18.68 -5.84
N LEU A 109 -17.77 -17.42 -5.92
CA LEU A 109 -19.13 -17.01 -6.29
C LEU A 109 -19.47 -17.40 -7.74
N LEU A 110 -18.54 -17.20 -8.68
CA LEU A 110 -18.75 -17.55 -10.09
C LEU A 110 -18.90 -19.07 -10.28
N SER A 111 -18.11 -19.88 -9.60
CA SER A 111 -18.19 -21.36 -9.70
C SER A 111 -19.54 -21.89 -9.22
N GLN A 112 -20.15 -21.24 -8.22
CA GLN A 112 -21.46 -21.66 -7.70
C GLN A 112 -22.62 -21.13 -8.55
N ASN A 113 -22.45 -19.98 -9.21
CA ASN A 113 -23.47 -19.47 -10.13
C ASN A 113 -23.66 -20.38 -11.37
N GLU A 114 -22.66 -21.20 -11.71
CA GLU A 114 -22.73 -22.20 -12.77
C GLU A 114 -23.44 -23.48 -12.31
N ASP A 115 -23.54 -23.72 -11.00
CA ASP A 115 -24.16 -24.91 -10.41
C ASP A 115 -25.64 -24.66 -10.11
N LYS A 116 -26.50 -25.16 -10.99
CA LYS A 116 -27.98 -24.98 -10.91
C LYS A 116 -28.61 -25.65 -9.67
N GLU A 117 -27.93 -26.56 -9.01
CA GLU A 117 -28.45 -27.26 -7.83
C GLU A 117 -28.36 -26.43 -6.55
N PHE A 118 -27.41 -25.47 -6.48
CA PHE A 118 -27.17 -24.64 -5.30
C PHE A 118 -27.98 -23.33 -5.25
N GLY A 119 -28.77 -23.00 -6.26
CA GLY A 119 -29.62 -21.81 -6.25
C GLY A 119 -28.87 -20.46 -6.30
N GLY A 120 -27.55 -20.46 -6.47
CA GLY A 120 -26.72 -19.27 -6.71
C GLY A 120 -26.41 -18.42 -5.49
N LEU A 121 -26.80 -18.83 -4.26
CA LEU A 121 -26.52 -18.10 -3.03
C LEU A 121 -25.47 -18.82 -2.19
N MET A 122 -24.46 -18.07 -1.71
CA MET A 122 -23.42 -18.58 -0.79
C MET A 122 -23.39 -17.75 0.49
N SER A 123 -23.38 -18.44 1.64
CA SER A 123 -23.05 -17.77 2.90
C SER A 123 -21.55 -17.47 2.96
N LYS A 124 -21.15 -16.52 3.83
CA LYS A 124 -19.73 -16.24 4.07
C LYS A 124 -18.93 -17.47 4.51
N ARG A 125 -19.61 -18.45 5.15
CA ARG A 125 -19.00 -19.71 5.58
C ARG A 125 -18.72 -20.61 4.37
N ASP A 126 -19.63 -20.68 3.41
CA ASP A 126 -19.47 -21.50 2.22
C ASP A 126 -18.32 -20.99 1.35
N VAL A 127 -18.27 -19.66 1.13
CA VAL A 127 -17.18 -19.01 0.42
C VAL A 127 -15.85 -19.28 1.13
N TYR A 128 -15.80 -19.15 2.47
CA TYR A 128 -14.59 -19.44 3.25
C TYR A 128 -14.13 -20.91 3.06
N TRP A 129 -15.04 -21.88 3.17
CA TRP A 129 -14.71 -23.30 3.02
C TRP A 129 -14.29 -23.62 1.59
N PHE A 130 -14.94 -23.05 0.59
CA PHE A 130 -14.54 -23.18 -0.81
C PHE A 130 -13.09 -22.72 -1.02
N MET A 131 -12.76 -21.56 -0.50
CA MET A 131 -11.42 -21.00 -0.62
C MET A 131 -10.37 -21.80 0.14
N LYS A 132 -10.71 -22.30 1.32
CA LYS A 132 -9.79 -23.08 2.18
C LYS A 132 -9.45 -24.44 1.58
N ASN A 133 -10.40 -25.08 0.92
CA ASN A 133 -10.23 -26.40 0.28
C ASN A 133 -9.73 -26.30 -1.17
N GLY A 134 -9.64 -25.11 -1.73
CA GLY A 134 -9.12 -24.86 -3.07
C GLY A 134 -7.59 -24.97 -3.14
N THR A 135 -7.08 -25.15 -4.37
CA THR A 135 -5.63 -25.28 -4.65
C THR A 135 -4.82 -23.99 -4.41
N SER A 136 -5.48 -22.86 -4.21
CA SER A 136 -4.87 -21.52 -4.06
C SER A 136 -5.25 -20.89 -2.72
N SER A 137 -4.89 -21.52 -1.60
CA SER A 137 -5.20 -21.00 -0.26
C SER A 137 -4.44 -19.69 0.06
N ILE A 138 -5.04 -18.88 0.92
CA ILE A 138 -4.39 -17.76 1.61
C ILE A 138 -4.02 -18.26 3.00
N GLU A 139 -2.76 -18.06 3.40
CA GLU A 139 -2.31 -18.36 4.76
C GLU A 139 -3.11 -17.52 5.77
N ASP A 140 -3.47 -18.12 6.88
CA ASP A 140 -4.20 -17.48 8.00
C ASP A 140 -5.48 -16.75 7.57
N LEU A 141 -6.17 -17.28 6.53
CA LEU A 141 -7.47 -16.75 6.12
C LEU A 141 -8.51 -16.90 7.23
N SER A 142 -9.20 -15.83 7.57
CA SER A 142 -10.32 -15.82 8.53
C SER A 142 -11.68 -15.68 7.84
N ILE A 143 -12.73 -16.19 8.50
CA ILE A 143 -14.12 -15.97 8.05
C ILE A 143 -14.48 -14.47 8.08
N SER A 144 -13.89 -13.70 8.99
CA SER A 144 -14.12 -12.24 9.07
C SER A 144 -13.64 -11.53 7.82
N GLU A 145 -12.40 -11.81 7.37
CA GLU A 145 -11.84 -11.22 6.14
C GLU A 145 -12.70 -11.54 4.91
N VAL A 146 -13.19 -12.77 4.81
CA VAL A 146 -14.13 -13.15 3.74
C VAL A 146 -15.42 -12.36 3.85
N GLY A 147 -15.97 -12.24 5.06
CA GLY A 147 -17.18 -11.45 5.29
C GLY A 147 -17.02 -9.97 4.92
N GLU A 148 -15.92 -9.35 5.32
CA GLU A 148 -15.59 -7.96 4.97
C GLU A 148 -15.46 -7.75 3.46
N MET A 149 -14.85 -8.70 2.75
CA MET A 149 -14.74 -8.66 1.28
C MET A 149 -16.11 -8.80 0.62
N LEU A 150 -16.98 -9.69 1.10
CA LEU A 150 -18.34 -9.85 0.59
C LEU A 150 -19.18 -8.59 0.83
N GLU A 151 -19.09 -7.98 2.03
CA GLU A 151 -19.74 -6.71 2.34
C GLU A 151 -19.25 -5.57 1.43
N PHE A 152 -17.94 -5.51 1.18
CA PHE A 152 -17.36 -4.53 0.25
C PHE A 152 -17.93 -4.72 -1.17
N LEU A 153 -17.94 -5.96 -1.69
CA LEU A 153 -18.43 -6.26 -3.04
C LEU A 153 -19.93 -6.03 -3.21
N SER A 154 -20.72 -6.24 -2.15
CA SER A 154 -22.17 -6.00 -2.14
C SER A 154 -22.55 -4.57 -1.82
N SER A 155 -21.59 -3.73 -1.46
CA SER A 155 -21.85 -2.33 -1.12
C SER A 155 -22.43 -1.55 -2.30
N PRO A 156 -23.28 -0.53 -2.07
CA PRO A 156 -23.88 0.28 -3.16
C PRO A 156 -22.85 0.98 -4.04
N PHE A 157 -21.64 1.18 -3.55
CA PHE A 157 -20.54 1.83 -4.30
C PHE A 157 -19.84 0.90 -5.29
N VAL A 158 -19.82 -0.40 -4.98
CA VAL A 158 -19.16 -1.42 -5.80
C VAL A 158 -20.19 -2.19 -6.62
N GLY A 159 -21.23 -2.70 -5.97
CA GLY A 159 -22.38 -3.34 -6.63
C GLY A 159 -22.02 -4.56 -7.49
N CYS A 160 -20.90 -5.25 -7.20
CA CYS A 160 -20.45 -6.39 -8.00
C CYS A 160 -21.27 -7.65 -7.73
N ILE A 161 -21.83 -7.78 -6.53
CA ILE A 161 -22.62 -8.94 -6.11
C ILE A 161 -23.91 -8.48 -5.41
N GLY A 162 -24.98 -9.28 -5.55
CA GLY A 162 -26.19 -9.10 -4.77
C GLY A 162 -26.01 -9.63 -3.36
N LYS A 163 -26.84 -9.15 -2.44
CA LYS A 163 -26.96 -9.65 -1.07
C LYS A 163 -28.40 -9.85 -0.73
N ASP A 164 -28.75 -11.03 -0.26
CA ASP A 164 -30.08 -11.36 0.27
C ASP A 164 -29.97 -11.73 1.76
N LYS A 165 -31.09 -12.05 2.40
CA LYS A 165 -31.17 -12.48 3.80
C LYS A 165 -30.36 -13.76 4.05
N ASP A 166 -30.29 -14.63 3.05
CA ASP A 166 -29.70 -15.97 3.15
C ASP A 166 -28.27 -16.05 2.59
N GLY A 167 -27.76 -15.03 1.85
CA GLY A 167 -26.41 -15.08 1.29
C GLY A 167 -26.08 -13.97 0.28
N TYR A 168 -25.02 -14.25 -0.50
CA TYR A 168 -24.47 -13.39 -1.54
C TYR A 168 -24.53 -14.07 -2.89
#